data_346be14c768bf962a034d499359d2425
#
_entry.id   346be14c768bf962a034d499359d2425
#
_cell.length_a   1.000
_cell.length_b   1.000
_cell.length_c   1.000
_cell.angle_alpha   90.00
_cell.angle_beta   90.00
_cell.angle_gamma   90.00
#
_symmetry.space_group_name_H-M   'P 1'
#
loop_
_entity.id
_entity.type
_entity.pdbx_description
1 polymer ?
#
loop_
_entity_poly.entity_id
_entity_poly.type
_entity_poly.pdbx_seq_one_letter_code
_entity_poly.pdbx_strand_id
1 'polypeptide(L)'
;MSKKSFLVICGLMLGMSVNAQYLRTSYFMEGTSSRLQLNPGLQPTRGYFNFPVIGSFNVGASSNVLGVEDIKDILDSGDNLFENDKLYDRLKDENHLNVNLNTDILSFGWYKGKGFWSFNVGLRLDVDASIEKNMFEYLRQVNRFEGVNTVSDLKQLNGGFQNTDLNVRSWMEIGLGYSHPVTDKLTVGGRVKALFGVGKGQMKVNNFNFNAEYNQAVANLSQEQIYEGIANGTLREDTPLGTVKYSADAQVSTTVKGGGLKYNQDGTISGFDFKAEDAGVAGLGFGIDLGASYKVLDNLTVSAAVLDLGYINWKGSETTMATINATETEDITAGNYQEIADKYSSTDFLNMDRFNLKEDGQS
;
A
#
# COMPACT_ATOMS: atom_id res chain seq x y z
N MET A 1 39.42 -4.87 -18.55
CA MET A 1 38.78 -4.83 -17.23
C MET A 1 39.56 -5.71 -16.28
N SER A 2 39.99 -5.19 -15.12
CA SER A 2 40.71 -6.02 -14.16
C SER A 2 39.77 -7.02 -13.49
N LYS A 3 40.27 -8.20 -13.09
CA LYS A 3 39.49 -9.20 -12.35
C LYS A 3 38.84 -8.62 -11.07
N LYS A 4 39.50 -7.61 -10.48
CA LYS A 4 38.97 -6.88 -9.30
C LYS A 4 37.74 -6.01 -9.63
N SER A 5 37.75 -5.33 -10.79
CA SER A 5 36.60 -4.53 -11.24
C SER A 5 35.39 -5.41 -11.58
N PHE A 6 35.63 -6.61 -12.13
CA PHE A 6 34.56 -7.58 -12.40
C PHE A 6 33.94 -8.13 -11.12
N LEU A 7 34.76 -8.44 -10.10
CA LEU A 7 34.26 -8.91 -8.79
C LEU A 7 33.47 -7.82 -8.03
N VAL A 8 33.88 -6.56 -8.13
CA VAL A 8 33.15 -5.43 -7.53
C VAL A 8 31.77 -5.22 -8.21
N ILE A 9 31.74 -5.34 -9.55
CA ILE A 9 30.46 -5.25 -10.29
C ILE A 9 29.54 -6.43 -9.95
N CYS A 10 30.08 -7.65 -9.85
CA CYS A 10 29.30 -8.82 -9.39
C CYS A 10 28.83 -8.66 -7.94
N GLY A 11 29.64 -8.10 -7.04
CA GLY A 11 29.27 -7.83 -5.66
C GLY A 11 28.19 -6.75 -5.53
N LEU A 12 28.24 -5.71 -6.35
CA LEU A 12 27.19 -4.68 -6.43
C LEU A 12 25.88 -5.23 -6.99
N MET A 13 25.93 -6.14 -7.97
CA MET A 13 24.74 -6.79 -8.50
C MET A 13 24.07 -7.77 -7.52
N LEU A 14 24.84 -8.39 -6.63
CA LEU A 14 24.30 -9.27 -5.57
C LEU A 14 23.68 -8.49 -4.41
N GLY A 15 24.06 -7.22 -4.21
CA GLY A 15 23.52 -6.33 -3.18
C GLY A 15 22.20 -5.62 -3.56
N MET A 16 21.84 -5.63 -4.83
CA MET A 16 20.58 -5.06 -5.29
C MET A 16 19.48 -6.14 -5.23
N SER A 17 18.77 -6.19 -4.12
CA SER A 17 17.52 -6.95 -4.02
C SER A 17 16.48 -6.30 -4.94
N VAL A 18 16.51 -6.62 -6.22
CA VAL A 18 15.55 -6.12 -7.20
C VAL A 18 14.25 -6.88 -7.02
N ASN A 19 13.20 -6.18 -6.63
CA ASN A 19 11.85 -6.70 -6.50
C ASN A 19 11.16 -6.97 -7.85
N ALA A 20 11.88 -7.50 -8.84
CA ALA A 20 11.31 -7.96 -10.11
C ALA A 20 11.01 -9.46 -10.00
N GLN A 21 9.96 -9.83 -9.29
CA GLN A 21 9.74 -11.24 -8.95
C GLN A 21 8.50 -11.88 -9.54
N TYR A 22 7.83 -11.21 -10.43
CA TYR A 22 6.76 -11.86 -11.13
C TYR A 22 7.26 -12.91 -12.01
N LEU A 23 7.06 -14.01 -12.23
CA LEU A 23 7.41 -14.85 -13.39
C LEU A 23 8.81 -15.46 -13.37
N ARG A 24 9.43 -15.65 -12.20
CA ARG A 24 10.76 -16.29 -12.14
C ARG A 24 10.81 -17.59 -12.95
N THR A 25 9.75 -18.39 -12.91
CA THR A 25 9.65 -19.63 -13.70
C THR A 25 9.57 -19.33 -15.20
N SER A 26 8.82 -18.31 -15.60
CA SER A 26 8.67 -17.91 -17.01
C SER A 26 9.97 -17.38 -17.63
N TYR A 27 10.91 -16.90 -16.81
CA TYR A 27 12.22 -16.48 -17.27
C TYR A 27 12.95 -17.59 -18.03
N PHE A 28 12.83 -18.83 -17.56
CA PHE A 28 13.47 -20.02 -18.12
C PHE A 28 12.60 -20.73 -19.17
N MET A 29 11.37 -20.29 -19.39
CA MET A 29 10.47 -20.91 -20.35
C MET A 29 10.64 -20.25 -21.74
N GLU A 30 11.46 -20.86 -22.60
CA GLU A 30 11.84 -20.28 -23.90
C GLU A 30 10.68 -20.07 -24.88
N GLY A 31 9.58 -20.78 -24.71
CA GLY A 31 8.38 -20.68 -25.56
C GLY A 31 7.38 -19.60 -25.16
N THR A 32 7.60 -18.85 -24.04
CA THR A 32 6.62 -17.90 -23.53
C THR A 32 6.96 -16.45 -23.86
N SER A 33 5.93 -15.65 -24.13
CA SER A 33 6.03 -14.20 -24.30
C SER A 33 6.43 -13.48 -23.02
N SER A 34 6.11 -14.07 -21.86
CA SER A 34 6.32 -13.46 -20.55
C SER A 34 7.80 -13.19 -20.24
N ARG A 35 8.72 -13.97 -20.82
CA ARG A 35 10.17 -13.73 -20.61
C ARG A 35 10.66 -12.41 -21.19
N LEU A 36 9.99 -11.87 -22.25
CA LEU A 36 10.30 -10.54 -22.81
C LEU A 36 9.96 -9.41 -21.84
N GLN A 37 8.97 -9.60 -20.98
CA GLN A 37 8.62 -8.62 -19.95
C GLN A 37 9.68 -8.60 -18.82
N LEU A 38 10.38 -9.72 -18.62
CA LEU A 38 11.44 -9.85 -17.63
C LEU A 38 12.81 -9.43 -18.16
N ASN A 39 13.03 -9.60 -19.46
CA ASN A 39 14.25 -9.19 -20.14
C ASN A 39 14.01 -9.11 -21.65
N PRO A 40 13.96 -7.91 -22.23
CA PRO A 40 13.77 -7.74 -23.68
C PRO A 40 14.86 -8.39 -24.54
N GLY A 41 16.03 -8.72 -23.98
CA GLY A 41 17.11 -9.45 -24.66
C GLY A 41 16.88 -10.97 -24.76
N LEU A 42 15.79 -11.51 -24.20
CA LEU A 42 15.46 -12.93 -24.23
C LEU A 42 14.41 -13.22 -25.30
N GLN A 43 14.84 -13.39 -26.56
CA GLN A 43 13.92 -13.71 -27.65
C GLN A 43 13.20 -15.04 -27.41
N PRO A 44 11.86 -15.13 -27.63
CA PRO A 44 11.15 -16.39 -27.67
C PRO A 44 11.60 -17.24 -28.87
N THR A 45 11.43 -18.55 -28.78
CA THR A 45 11.81 -19.45 -29.89
C THR A 45 10.93 -19.33 -31.13
N ARG A 46 9.74 -18.71 -30.99
CA ARG A 46 8.75 -18.54 -32.08
C ARG A 46 7.90 -17.28 -31.85
N GLY A 47 7.24 -16.83 -32.91
CA GLY A 47 6.18 -15.81 -32.80
C GLY A 47 5.03 -16.30 -31.93
N TYR A 48 4.31 -15.35 -31.33
CA TYR A 48 3.18 -15.64 -30.46
C TYR A 48 2.05 -14.64 -30.64
N PHE A 49 0.88 -15.04 -30.20
CA PHE A 49 -0.31 -14.22 -30.11
C PHE A 49 -1.12 -14.66 -28.89
N ASN A 50 -1.38 -13.74 -27.97
CA ASN A 50 -2.08 -13.99 -26.73
C ASN A 50 -3.31 -13.08 -26.62
N PHE A 51 -4.44 -13.67 -26.23
CA PHE A 51 -5.67 -12.98 -25.86
C PHE A 51 -5.87 -12.89 -24.36
N PRO A 52 -6.78 -12.03 -23.87
CA PRO A 52 -7.17 -11.98 -22.46
C PRO A 52 -7.55 -13.36 -21.95
N VAL A 53 -7.23 -13.62 -20.66
CA VAL A 53 -7.54 -14.86 -19.93
C VAL A 53 -6.66 -16.07 -20.27
N ILE A 54 -6.14 -16.21 -21.49
CA ILE A 54 -5.33 -17.39 -21.87
C ILE A 54 -3.82 -17.08 -21.85
N GLY A 55 -3.44 -15.81 -21.85
CA GLY A 55 -2.05 -15.43 -22.16
C GLY A 55 -1.16 -15.03 -21.00
N SER A 56 -1.61 -14.24 -20.06
CA SER A 56 -0.76 -13.78 -18.96
C SER A 56 -1.57 -13.11 -17.86
N PHE A 57 -2.00 -13.88 -16.91
CA PHE A 57 -2.47 -13.37 -15.64
C PHE A 57 -1.45 -13.73 -14.57
N ASN A 58 -0.85 -12.72 -13.96
CA ASN A 58 0.18 -12.91 -12.95
C ASN A 58 -0.20 -12.13 -11.71
N VAL A 59 -0.14 -12.80 -10.58
CA VAL A 59 -0.23 -12.22 -9.25
C VAL A 59 1.06 -12.52 -8.52
N GLY A 60 1.75 -11.47 -8.10
CA GLY A 60 2.90 -11.56 -7.21
C GLY A 60 2.53 -10.98 -5.87
N ALA A 61 2.96 -11.63 -4.81
CA ALA A 61 2.91 -11.08 -3.47
C ALA A 61 4.25 -11.31 -2.79
N SER A 62 4.76 -10.30 -2.13
CA SER A 62 5.94 -10.39 -1.30
C SER A 62 5.74 -9.64 0.00
N SER A 63 6.20 -10.23 1.09
CA SER A 63 6.17 -9.62 2.41
C SER A 63 7.36 -10.12 3.20
N ASN A 64 7.81 -9.31 4.15
CA ASN A 64 8.82 -9.74 5.11
C ASN A 64 8.24 -10.51 6.32
N VAL A 65 6.90 -10.66 6.36
CA VAL A 65 6.16 -11.23 7.49
C VAL A 65 5.06 -12.19 7.04
N LEU A 66 4.23 -11.81 6.03
CA LEU A 66 3.12 -12.62 5.55
C LEU A 66 3.62 -13.74 4.62
N GLY A 67 3.22 -14.98 4.91
CA GLY A 67 3.33 -16.09 3.98
C GLY A 67 2.10 -16.21 3.07
N VAL A 68 2.18 -17.12 2.08
CA VAL A 68 1.06 -17.37 1.16
C VAL A 68 -0.17 -17.90 1.91
N GLU A 69 0.05 -18.70 2.95
CA GLU A 69 -1.03 -19.24 3.80
C GLU A 69 -1.75 -18.14 4.56
N ASP A 70 -1.01 -17.17 5.13
CA ASP A 70 -1.62 -16.03 5.82
C ASP A 70 -2.50 -15.20 4.89
N ILE A 71 -2.02 -14.93 3.67
CA ILE A 71 -2.78 -14.18 2.66
C ILE A 71 -4.06 -14.94 2.31
N LYS A 72 -3.97 -16.24 2.16
CA LYS A 72 -5.12 -17.10 1.87
C LYS A 72 -6.12 -17.07 3.03
N ASP A 73 -5.66 -17.25 4.27
CA ASP A 73 -6.50 -17.25 5.47
C ASP A 73 -7.24 -15.92 5.63
N ILE A 74 -6.57 -14.78 5.36
CA ILE A 74 -7.19 -13.45 5.35
C ILE A 74 -8.29 -13.34 4.30
N LEU A 75 -8.08 -13.88 3.11
CA LEU A 75 -9.05 -13.83 2.01
C LEU A 75 -10.23 -14.78 2.20
N ASP A 76 -9.99 -15.95 2.76
CA ASP A 76 -10.98 -17.02 2.88
C ASP A 76 -11.86 -16.86 4.13
N SER A 77 -11.30 -16.45 5.25
CA SER A 77 -11.99 -16.41 6.56
C SER A 77 -12.54 -15.03 6.91
N GLY A 78 -12.03 -13.97 6.29
CA GLY A 78 -12.30 -12.60 6.76
C GLY A 78 -11.86 -12.41 8.22
N ASP A 79 -11.00 -13.31 8.72
CA ASP A 79 -10.51 -13.28 10.09
C ASP A 79 -9.85 -11.93 10.39
N ASN A 80 -10.12 -11.46 11.58
CA ASN A 80 -9.51 -10.25 12.05
C ASN A 80 -7.98 -10.42 12.10
N LEU A 81 -7.30 -9.78 11.14
CA LEU A 81 -5.85 -9.83 11.01
C LEU A 81 -5.12 -9.53 12.33
N PHE A 82 -5.74 -8.65 13.14
CA PHE A 82 -5.17 -8.18 14.40
C PHE A 82 -5.31 -9.20 15.54
N GLU A 83 -6.18 -10.21 15.41
CA GLU A 83 -6.37 -11.27 16.39
C GLU A 83 -5.49 -12.51 16.14
N ASN A 84 -4.77 -12.57 15.03
CA ASN A 84 -3.92 -13.71 14.67
C ASN A 84 -2.59 -13.67 15.44
N ASP A 85 -2.49 -14.44 16.53
CA ASP A 85 -1.28 -14.51 17.36
C ASP A 85 -0.05 -14.98 16.58
N LYS A 86 -0.22 -15.93 15.66
CA LYS A 86 0.90 -16.46 14.86
C LYS A 86 1.49 -15.41 13.93
N LEU A 87 0.65 -14.53 13.39
CA LEU A 87 1.10 -13.40 12.60
C LEU A 87 1.81 -12.38 13.50
N TYR A 88 1.17 -12.05 14.62
CA TYR A 88 1.69 -11.06 15.55
C TYR A 88 3.11 -11.39 16.06
N ASP A 89 3.38 -12.66 16.39
CA ASP A 89 4.69 -13.12 16.85
C ASP A 89 5.80 -12.99 15.80
N ARG A 90 5.43 -12.90 14.52
CA ARG A 90 6.36 -12.75 13.39
C ARG A 90 6.58 -11.30 12.97
N LEU A 91 5.74 -10.37 13.47
CA LEU A 91 5.86 -8.95 13.12
C LEU A 91 7.24 -8.42 13.50
N LYS A 92 7.81 -7.67 12.58
CA LYS A 92 9.04 -6.89 12.75
C LYS A 92 8.69 -5.46 13.09
N ASP A 93 9.67 -4.66 13.47
CA ASP A 93 9.47 -3.24 13.75
C ASP A 93 8.83 -2.53 12.54
N GLU A 94 9.25 -2.89 11.32
CA GLU A 94 8.69 -2.42 10.06
C GLU A 94 8.29 -3.61 9.19
N ASN A 95 7.02 -3.62 8.75
CA ASN A 95 6.43 -4.70 7.99
C ASN A 95 6.04 -4.20 6.60
N HIS A 96 6.52 -4.90 5.57
CA HIS A 96 6.24 -4.56 4.19
C HIS A 96 5.36 -5.61 3.54
N LEU A 97 4.40 -5.14 2.76
CA LEU A 97 3.60 -5.95 1.86
C LEU A 97 3.63 -5.30 0.48
N ASN A 98 3.99 -6.06 -0.52
CA ASN A 98 3.87 -5.67 -1.91
C ASN A 98 3.02 -6.71 -2.64
N VAL A 99 1.99 -6.27 -3.31
CA VAL A 99 1.13 -7.10 -4.17
C VAL A 99 1.11 -6.49 -5.55
N ASN A 100 1.40 -7.31 -6.55
CA ASN A 100 1.40 -6.89 -7.93
C ASN A 100 0.46 -7.80 -8.74
N LEU A 101 -0.37 -7.17 -9.55
CA LEU A 101 -1.20 -7.84 -10.52
C LEU A 101 -0.84 -7.33 -11.91
N ASN A 102 -0.60 -8.26 -12.80
CA ASN A 102 -0.14 -7.98 -14.15
C ASN A 102 -0.90 -8.87 -15.13
N THR A 103 -1.62 -8.28 -16.06
CA THR A 103 -2.31 -9.03 -17.11
C THR A 103 -2.17 -8.34 -18.47
N ASP A 104 -1.83 -9.09 -19.52
CA ASP A 104 -1.87 -8.59 -20.89
C ASP A 104 -3.26 -8.84 -21.47
N ILE A 105 -3.91 -7.75 -21.88
CA ILE A 105 -5.19 -7.78 -22.57
C ILE A 105 -4.97 -8.27 -24.01
N LEU A 106 -3.86 -7.87 -24.62
CA LEU A 106 -3.44 -8.28 -25.95
C LEU A 106 -1.92 -8.28 -26.00
N SER A 107 -1.32 -9.35 -26.49
CA SER A 107 0.10 -9.33 -26.81
C SER A 107 0.44 -10.24 -27.99
N PHE A 108 1.36 -9.79 -28.82
CA PHE A 108 1.85 -10.56 -29.96
C PHE A 108 3.31 -10.21 -30.29
N GLY A 109 3.98 -11.14 -30.92
CA GLY A 109 5.35 -10.93 -31.36
C GLY A 109 5.70 -11.77 -32.57
N TRP A 110 6.62 -11.26 -33.39
CA TRP A 110 7.01 -11.87 -34.66
C TRP A 110 8.47 -11.63 -34.98
N TYR A 111 9.06 -12.53 -35.74
CA TYR A 111 10.39 -12.39 -36.30
C TYR A 111 10.37 -11.61 -37.61
N LYS A 112 11.35 -10.71 -37.77
CA LYS A 112 11.70 -10.11 -39.07
C LYS A 112 13.22 -10.27 -39.25
N GLY A 113 13.61 -11.24 -40.04
CA GLY A 113 14.99 -11.70 -40.13
C GLY A 113 15.46 -12.28 -38.79
N LYS A 114 16.59 -11.82 -38.28
CA LYS A 114 17.12 -12.19 -36.94
C LYS A 114 16.49 -11.36 -35.80
N GLY A 115 15.79 -10.27 -36.11
CA GLY A 115 15.19 -9.41 -35.13
C GLY A 115 13.80 -9.88 -34.71
N PHE A 116 13.46 -9.70 -33.44
CA PHE A 116 12.15 -10.01 -32.89
C PHE A 116 11.43 -8.75 -32.43
N TRP A 117 10.24 -8.55 -32.93
CA TRP A 117 9.33 -7.47 -32.54
C TRP A 117 8.28 -8.00 -31.59
N SER A 118 7.91 -7.20 -30.60
CA SER A 118 6.83 -7.51 -29.67
C SER A 118 5.95 -6.30 -29.44
N PHE A 119 4.67 -6.55 -29.22
CA PHE A 119 3.67 -5.55 -28.88
C PHE A 119 2.80 -6.10 -27.76
N ASN A 120 2.43 -5.25 -26.80
CA ASN A 120 1.47 -5.60 -25.77
C ASN A 120 0.62 -4.42 -25.34
N VAL A 121 -0.59 -4.74 -24.92
CA VAL A 121 -1.49 -3.89 -24.13
C VAL A 121 -1.78 -4.62 -22.85
N GLY A 122 -1.48 -4.05 -21.72
CA GLY A 122 -1.65 -4.70 -20.42
C GLY A 122 -2.22 -3.77 -19.37
N LEU A 123 -2.79 -4.38 -18.32
CA LEU A 123 -3.21 -3.72 -17.10
C LEU A 123 -2.25 -4.12 -15.97
N ARG A 124 -1.87 -3.16 -15.18
CA ARG A 124 -0.96 -3.28 -14.05
C ARG A 124 -1.63 -2.72 -12.81
N LEU A 125 -1.45 -3.39 -11.68
CA LEU A 125 -1.86 -2.93 -10.37
C LEU A 125 -0.73 -3.23 -9.40
N ASP A 126 -0.30 -2.22 -8.68
CA ASP A 126 0.66 -2.34 -7.58
C ASP A 126 0.01 -1.86 -6.29
N VAL A 127 0.19 -2.63 -5.24
CA VAL A 127 -0.15 -2.29 -3.87
C VAL A 127 1.11 -2.42 -3.04
N ASP A 128 1.53 -1.32 -2.43
CA ASP A 128 2.68 -1.27 -1.52
C ASP A 128 2.19 -0.79 -0.15
N ALA A 129 2.48 -1.54 0.90
CA ALA A 129 2.22 -1.14 2.27
C ALA A 129 3.48 -1.26 3.12
N SER A 130 3.73 -0.25 3.93
CA SER A 130 4.74 -0.23 4.98
C SER A 130 4.04 0.11 6.29
N ILE A 131 4.09 -0.81 7.26
CA ILE A 131 3.31 -0.74 8.49
C ILE A 131 4.22 -1.06 9.68
N GLU A 132 4.31 -0.14 10.63
CA GLU A 132 5.01 -0.39 11.88
C GLU A 132 4.27 -1.42 12.75
N LYS A 133 5.03 -2.20 13.53
CA LYS A 133 4.48 -3.16 14.50
C LYS A 133 3.56 -2.49 15.50
N ASN A 134 3.90 -1.28 15.93
CA ASN A 134 3.10 -0.50 16.89
C ASN A 134 1.67 -0.24 16.39
N MET A 135 1.44 -0.13 15.08
CA MET A 135 0.08 -0.03 14.55
C MET A 135 -0.72 -1.30 14.81
N PHE A 136 -0.13 -2.47 14.57
CA PHE A 136 -0.80 -3.75 14.86
C PHE A 136 -1.06 -3.90 16.37
N GLU A 137 -0.09 -3.52 17.21
CA GLU A 137 -0.23 -3.55 18.66
C GLU A 137 -1.37 -2.65 19.13
N TYR A 138 -1.41 -1.43 18.61
CA TYR A 138 -2.44 -0.46 18.96
C TYR A 138 -3.84 -0.90 18.48
N LEU A 139 -3.97 -1.34 17.23
CA LEU A 139 -5.25 -1.81 16.71
C LEU A 139 -5.75 -3.07 17.43
N ARG A 140 -4.85 -3.98 17.80
CA ARG A 140 -5.17 -5.15 18.62
C ARG A 140 -5.65 -4.77 20.02
N GLN A 141 -4.98 -3.80 20.65
CA GLN A 141 -5.37 -3.25 21.95
C GLN A 141 -6.77 -2.63 21.88
N VAL A 142 -7.02 -1.80 20.88
CA VAL A 142 -8.32 -1.16 20.67
C VAL A 142 -9.41 -2.19 20.35
N ASN A 143 -9.10 -3.22 19.56
CA ASN A 143 -10.06 -4.28 19.23
C ASN A 143 -10.47 -5.12 20.45
N ARG A 144 -9.60 -5.23 21.45
CA ARG A 144 -9.86 -5.92 22.73
C ARG A 144 -10.44 -5.03 23.81
N PHE A 145 -10.62 -3.76 23.52
CA PHE A 145 -11.16 -2.82 24.47
C PHE A 145 -12.67 -3.04 24.64
N GLU A 146 -13.09 -3.31 25.88
CA GLU A 146 -14.48 -3.65 26.21
C GLU A 146 -15.35 -2.42 26.52
N GLY A 147 -14.81 -1.22 26.33
CA GLY A 147 -15.49 0.04 26.61
C GLY A 147 -15.07 0.69 27.93
N VAL A 148 -15.63 1.86 28.18
CA VAL A 148 -15.33 2.69 29.36
C VAL A 148 -16.35 2.41 30.45
N ASN A 149 -15.97 1.61 31.46
CA ASN A 149 -16.79 1.32 32.63
C ASN A 149 -16.39 2.20 33.83
N THR A 150 -15.09 2.53 33.94
CA THR A 150 -14.54 3.41 34.97
C THR A 150 -13.65 4.47 34.35
N VAL A 151 -13.33 5.53 35.09
CA VAL A 151 -12.45 6.61 34.61
C VAL A 151 -11.10 6.07 34.15
N SER A 152 -10.57 5.07 34.85
CA SER A 152 -9.26 4.48 34.51
C SER A 152 -9.24 3.66 33.22
N ASP A 153 -10.38 3.23 32.71
CA ASP A 153 -10.43 2.37 31.51
C ASP A 153 -9.96 3.08 30.26
N LEU A 154 -10.13 4.41 30.17
CA LEU A 154 -9.61 5.21 29.06
C LEU A 154 -8.10 5.04 28.85
N LYS A 155 -7.34 4.73 29.92
CA LYS A 155 -5.91 4.46 29.83
C LYS A 155 -5.58 3.20 29.01
N GLN A 156 -6.51 2.28 28.91
CA GLN A 156 -6.36 1.09 28.06
C GLN A 156 -6.25 1.43 26.57
N LEU A 157 -6.64 2.65 26.17
CA LEU A 157 -6.48 3.15 24.80
C LEU A 157 -5.15 3.88 24.57
N ASN A 158 -4.31 4.02 25.62
CA ASN A 158 -3.03 4.71 25.48
C ASN A 158 -2.09 3.95 24.52
N GLY A 159 -1.56 4.68 23.57
CA GLY A 159 -0.65 4.14 22.56
C GLY A 159 -0.69 4.94 21.29
N GLY A 160 -0.02 4.43 20.28
CA GLY A 160 0.03 5.09 18.99
C GLY A 160 0.99 4.38 18.04
N PHE A 161 1.07 4.91 16.83
CA PHE A 161 1.92 4.41 15.76
C PHE A 161 2.32 5.56 14.84
N GLN A 162 3.29 5.31 13.98
CA GLN A 162 3.81 6.29 13.03
C GLN A 162 4.27 5.60 11.75
N ASN A 163 4.71 6.38 10.77
CA ASN A 163 5.36 5.88 9.55
C ASN A 163 4.59 4.74 8.84
N THR A 164 3.26 4.86 8.78
CA THR A 164 2.43 3.90 8.06
C THR A 164 2.06 4.45 6.70
N ASP A 165 2.42 3.72 5.66
CA ASP A 165 2.16 4.08 4.26
C ASP A 165 1.41 2.96 3.55
N LEU A 166 0.37 3.32 2.80
CA LEU A 166 -0.33 2.45 1.85
C LEU A 166 -0.41 3.17 0.51
N ASN A 167 0.10 2.54 -0.53
CA ASN A 167 0.06 3.04 -1.91
C ASN A 167 -0.59 2.00 -2.80
N VAL A 168 -1.59 2.44 -3.57
CA VAL A 168 -2.25 1.63 -4.60
C VAL A 168 -2.13 2.37 -5.91
N ARG A 169 -1.64 1.72 -6.96
CA ARG A 169 -1.48 2.31 -8.29
C ARG A 169 -1.95 1.35 -9.35
N SER A 170 -2.76 1.84 -10.26
CA SER A 170 -3.21 1.07 -11.41
C SER A 170 -3.01 1.86 -12.70
N TRP A 171 -2.50 1.19 -13.73
CA TRP A 171 -2.28 1.81 -15.04
C TRP A 171 -2.43 0.80 -16.18
N MET A 172 -2.78 1.29 -17.35
CA MET A 172 -2.66 0.56 -18.59
C MET A 172 -1.30 0.85 -19.24
N GLU A 173 -0.74 -0.14 -19.88
CA GLU A 173 0.53 -0.09 -20.58
C GLU A 173 0.32 -0.48 -22.04
N ILE A 174 0.88 0.32 -22.96
CA ILE A 174 1.06 -0.05 -24.36
C ILE A 174 2.55 -0.12 -24.62
N GLY A 175 3.07 -1.30 -24.88
CA GLY A 175 4.49 -1.56 -25.05
C GLY A 175 4.83 -2.01 -26.49
N LEU A 176 5.92 -1.45 -27.03
CA LEU A 176 6.55 -1.88 -28.26
C LEU A 176 8.01 -2.26 -27.99
N GLY A 177 8.34 -3.51 -28.25
CA GLY A 177 9.67 -4.06 -28.01
C GLY A 177 10.36 -4.51 -29.29
N TYR A 178 11.69 -4.42 -29.26
CA TYR A 178 12.55 -4.96 -30.29
C TYR A 178 13.80 -5.59 -29.67
N SER A 179 14.17 -6.77 -30.13
CA SER A 179 15.42 -7.42 -29.75
C SER A 179 16.15 -7.95 -30.97
N HIS A 180 17.50 -7.95 -30.91
CA HIS A 180 18.35 -8.34 -32.01
C HIS A 180 19.62 -9.03 -31.51
N PRO A 181 20.03 -10.16 -32.12
CA PRO A 181 21.35 -10.74 -31.88
C PRO A 181 22.41 -9.88 -32.58
N VAL A 182 23.20 -9.18 -31.78
CA VAL A 182 24.32 -8.34 -32.24
C VAL A 182 25.51 -9.20 -32.71
N THR A 183 25.67 -10.33 -32.03
CA THR A 183 26.65 -11.39 -32.40
C THR A 183 25.97 -12.76 -32.24
N ASP A 184 26.62 -13.83 -32.62
CA ASP A 184 26.09 -15.19 -32.40
C ASP A 184 25.95 -15.55 -30.90
N LYS A 185 26.59 -14.76 -30.03
CA LYS A 185 26.55 -14.97 -28.56
C LYS A 185 25.77 -13.88 -27.82
N LEU A 186 25.64 -12.68 -28.36
CA LEU A 186 25.04 -11.52 -27.69
C LEU A 186 23.74 -11.11 -28.35
N THR A 187 22.65 -11.14 -27.59
CA THR A 187 21.36 -10.55 -27.95
C THR A 187 21.09 -9.37 -27.05
N VAL A 188 20.68 -8.24 -27.63
CA VAL A 188 20.22 -7.06 -26.91
C VAL A 188 18.77 -6.77 -27.26
N GLY A 189 18.03 -6.18 -26.35
CA GLY A 189 16.65 -5.79 -26.57
C GLY A 189 16.28 -4.55 -25.78
N GLY A 190 15.27 -3.86 -26.27
CA GLY A 190 14.65 -2.73 -25.61
C GLY A 190 13.15 -2.72 -25.86
N ARG A 191 12.43 -2.06 -24.97
CA ARG A 191 10.99 -1.88 -25.02
C ARG A 191 10.66 -0.47 -24.58
N VAL A 192 9.84 0.22 -25.36
CA VAL A 192 9.28 1.52 -25.01
C VAL A 192 7.83 1.33 -24.62
N LYS A 193 7.38 2.08 -23.62
CA LYS A 193 6.03 1.94 -23.03
C LYS A 193 5.35 3.30 -22.94
N ALA A 194 4.13 3.39 -23.43
CA ALA A 194 3.21 4.46 -23.07
C ALA A 194 2.37 3.99 -21.87
N LEU A 195 2.30 4.81 -20.84
CA LEU A 195 1.63 4.50 -19.59
C LEU A 195 0.42 5.42 -19.38
N PHE A 196 -0.72 4.83 -19.09
CA PHE A 196 -2.00 5.52 -18.89
C PHE A 196 -2.49 5.22 -17.48
N GLY A 197 -2.29 6.16 -16.54
CA GLY A 197 -2.76 6.02 -15.18
C GLY A 197 -4.27 5.89 -15.10
N VAL A 198 -4.74 4.81 -14.48
CA VAL A 198 -6.17 4.52 -14.26
C VAL A 198 -6.58 5.08 -12.91
N GLY A 199 -5.80 4.80 -11.87
CA GLY A 199 -6.06 5.30 -10.54
C GLY A 199 -4.85 5.17 -9.61
N LYS A 200 -4.76 6.08 -8.66
CA LYS A 200 -3.79 6.08 -7.56
C LYS A 200 -4.52 6.38 -6.27
N GLY A 201 -4.27 5.60 -5.23
CA GLY A 201 -4.66 5.86 -3.87
C GLY A 201 -3.43 5.88 -2.97
N GLN A 202 -3.38 6.80 -2.03
CA GLN A 202 -2.31 6.88 -1.06
C GLN A 202 -2.89 7.24 0.30
N MET A 203 -2.49 6.50 1.32
CA MET A 203 -2.70 6.84 2.72
C MET A 203 -1.34 6.89 3.39
N LYS A 204 -1.10 7.95 4.13
CA LYS A 204 0.12 8.14 4.90
C LYS A 204 -0.23 8.60 6.29
N VAL A 205 0.26 7.90 7.30
CA VAL A 205 0.16 8.30 8.71
C VAL A 205 1.58 8.56 9.21
N ASN A 206 1.91 9.84 9.38
CA ASN A 206 3.20 10.23 9.93
C ASN A 206 3.26 9.97 11.43
N ASN A 207 2.14 10.25 12.14
CA ASN A 207 2.01 10.03 13.56
C ASN A 207 0.55 9.93 13.95
N PHE A 208 0.25 9.00 14.84
CA PHE A 208 -0.97 8.94 15.63
C PHE A 208 -0.60 8.58 17.06
N ASN A 209 -1.10 9.32 18.04
CA ASN A 209 -0.91 9.03 19.46
C ASN A 209 -2.15 9.39 20.24
N PHE A 210 -2.53 8.51 21.15
CA PHE A 210 -3.61 8.70 22.11
C PHE A 210 -3.07 8.50 23.53
N ASN A 211 -3.33 9.44 24.41
CA ASN A 211 -2.91 9.40 25.81
C ASN A 211 -4.02 9.92 26.72
N ALA A 212 -4.52 9.05 27.58
CA ALA A 212 -5.45 9.39 28.63
C ALA A 212 -4.74 9.32 29.99
N GLU A 213 -4.91 10.36 30.77
CA GLU A 213 -4.47 10.45 32.15
C GLU A 213 -5.67 10.69 33.06
N TYR A 214 -5.66 10.13 34.24
CA TYR A 214 -6.76 10.28 35.17
C TYR A 214 -6.28 10.60 36.58
N ASN A 215 -7.14 11.25 37.37
CA ASN A 215 -6.89 11.50 38.77
C ASN A 215 -7.08 10.21 39.56
N GLN A 216 -6.03 9.77 40.25
CA GLN A 216 -6.02 8.53 41.04
C GLN A 216 -7.12 8.45 42.11
N ALA A 217 -7.56 9.59 42.65
CA ALA A 217 -8.61 9.62 43.63
C ALA A 217 -10.00 9.19 43.10
N VAL A 218 -10.19 9.27 41.78
CA VAL A 218 -11.45 8.97 41.12
C VAL A 218 -11.33 7.84 40.09
N ALA A 219 -10.18 7.20 40.00
CA ALA A 219 -9.84 6.20 39.01
C ALA A 219 -10.87 5.07 38.85
N ASN A 220 -11.41 4.61 39.95
CA ASN A 220 -12.33 3.47 40.02
C ASN A 220 -13.82 3.89 40.05
N LEU A 221 -14.14 5.17 39.89
CA LEU A 221 -15.53 5.58 39.80
C LEU A 221 -16.16 5.12 38.50
N SER A 222 -17.28 4.43 38.61
CA SER A 222 -18.10 4.11 37.47
C SER A 222 -18.94 5.32 37.02
N GLN A 223 -19.47 5.24 35.83
CA GLN A 223 -20.38 6.24 35.30
C GLN A 223 -21.58 6.49 36.22
N GLU A 224 -22.18 5.41 36.78
CA GLU A 224 -23.28 5.49 37.74
C GLU A 224 -22.88 6.21 39.01
N GLN A 225 -21.69 5.86 39.57
CA GLN A 225 -21.18 6.51 40.81
C GLN A 225 -20.87 8.00 40.60
N ILE A 226 -20.41 8.39 39.42
CA ILE A 226 -20.18 9.80 39.08
C ILE A 226 -21.52 10.54 39.02
N TYR A 227 -22.52 9.96 38.33
CA TYR A 227 -23.85 10.52 38.26
C TYR A 227 -24.49 10.67 39.63
N GLU A 228 -24.48 9.64 40.47
CA GLU A 228 -24.98 9.67 41.85
C GLU A 228 -24.23 10.70 42.70
N GLY A 229 -22.89 10.80 42.51
CA GLY A 229 -22.06 11.78 43.19
C GLY A 229 -22.44 13.22 42.89
N ILE A 230 -22.82 13.54 41.64
CA ILE A 230 -23.31 14.85 41.25
C ILE A 230 -24.68 15.06 41.84
N ALA A 231 -25.58 14.09 41.74
CA ALA A 231 -26.98 14.21 42.22
C ALA A 231 -27.06 14.42 43.73
N ASN A 232 -26.19 13.79 44.53
CA ASN A 232 -26.17 13.92 46.00
C ASN A 232 -25.21 15.03 46.48
N GLY A 233 -24.51 15.74 45.58
CA GLY A 233 -23.61 16.86 45.91
C GLY A 233 -22.26 16.47 46.47
N THR A 234 -21.85 15.19 46.41
CA THR A 234 -20.50 14.72 46.78
C THR A 234 -19.46 14.97 45.73
N LEU A 235 -19.90 15.09 44.43
CA LEU A 235 -19.09 15.52 43.30
C LEU A 235 -19.73 16.79 42.68
N ARG A 236 -18.88 17.67 42.21
CA ARG A 236 -19.32 18.84 41.38
C ARG A 236 -19.13 18.50 39.91
N GLU A 237 -19.95 19.08 39.06
CA GLU A 237 -19.81 18.91 37.60
C GLU A 237 -18.42 19.28 37.07
N ASP A 238 -17.79 20.31 37.69
CA ASP A 238 -16.45 20.77 37.34
C ASP A 238 -15.31 19.97 38.00
N THR A 239 -15.62 18.90 38.75
CA THR A 239 -14.61 18.05 39.39
C THR A 239 -13.73 17.40 38.32
N PRO A 240 -12.40 17.63 38.31
CA PRO A 240 -11.51 17.08 37.30
C PRO A 240 -11.30 15.57 37.53
N LEU A 241 -11.64 14.78 36.54
CA LEU A 241 -11.45 13.32 36.52
C LEU A 241 -10.16 12.92 35.79
N GLY A 242 -9.77 13.68 34.77
CA GLY A 242 -8.57 13.39 33.98
C GLY A 242 -8.48 14.27 32.73
N THR A 243 -7.64 13.84 31.80
CA THR A 243 -7.47 14.46 30.49
C THR A 243 -7.27 13.39 29.41
N VAL A 244 -7.80 13.63 28.22
CA VAL A 244 -7.46 12.88 27.01
C VAL A 244 -6.69 13.80 26.08
N LYS A 245 -5.53 13.35 25.64
CA LYS A 245 -4.71 14.02 24.64
C LYS A 245 -4.53 13.12 23.44
N TYR A 246 -4.90 13.60 22.26
CA TYR A 246 -4.58 12.89 21.04
C TYR A 246 -3.85 13.79 20.05
N SER A 247 -2.98 13.20 19.25
CA SER A 247 -2.32 13.86 18.14
C SER A 247 -2.41 12.97 16.91
N ALA A 248 -2.67 13.58 15.76
CA ALA A 248 -2.73 12.91 14.49
C ALA A 248 -2.09 13.77 13.41
N ASP A 249 -1.22 13.17 12.61
CA ASP A 249 -0.67 13.73 11.38
C ASP A 249 -0.81 12.65 10.30
N ALA A 250 -1.79 12.81 9.43
CA ALA A 250 -2.11 11.84 8.40
C ALA A 250 -2.65 12.51 7.13
N GLN A 251 -2.50 11.81 6.02
CA GLN A 251 -2.96 12.24 4.70
C GLN A 251 -3.56 11.07 3.95
N VAL A 252 -4.68 11.32 3.29
CA VAL A 252 -5.29 10.40 2.32
C VAL A 252 -5.46 11.15 1.01
N SER A 253 -5.06 10.54 -0.10
CA SER A 253 -5.27 11.11 -1.42
C SER A 253 -5.70 10.05 -2.42
N THR A 254 -6.54 10.46 -3.36
CA THR A 254 -6.93 9.62 -4.50
C THR A 254 -6.80 10.43 -5.78
N THR A 255 -6.30 9.78 -6.82
CA THR A 255 -6.25 10.34 -8.17
C THR A 255 -6.93 9.37 -9.11
N VAL A 256 -8.16 9.68 -9.49
CA VAL A 256 -8.97 8.84 -10.38
C VAL A 256 -9.91 9.72 -11.19
N LYS A 257 -9.98 9.53 -12.49
CA LYS A 257 -10.92 10.27 -13.31
C LYS A 257 -12.33 9.69 -13.14
N GLY A 258 -13.29 10.56 -12.87
CA GLY A 258 -14.67 10.20 -12.59
C GLY A 258 -14.94 9.79 -11.15
N GLY A 259 -14.00 10.06 -10.22
CA GLY A 259 -14.18 9.74 -8.81
C GLY A 259 -13.28 10.53 -7.88
N GLY A 260 -13.42 10.31 -6.58
CA GLY A 260 -12.63 10.98 -5.56
C GLY A 260 -13.21 10.84 -4.16
N LEU A 261 -12.54 11.45 -3.20
CA LEU A 261 -13.05 11.54 -1.84
C LEU A 261 -14.31 12.41 -1.81
N LYS A 262 -15.30 11.99 -1.04
CA LYS A 262 -16.49 12.77 -0.70
C LYS A 262 -16.28 13.44 0.64
N TYR A 263 -16.82 14.63 0.76
CA TYR A 263 -16.73 15.43 1.97
C TYR A 263 -18.13 15.79 2.49
N ASN A 264 -18.25 15.87 3.80
CA ASN A 264 -19.40 16.44 4.51
C ASN A 264 -19.40 17.96 4.38
N GLN A 265 -20.47 18.62 4.85
CA GLN A 265 -20.56 20.08 4.84
C GLN A 265 -19.50 20.78 5.73
N ASP A 266 -19.00 20.08 6.73
CA ASP A 266 -17.93 20.55 7.63
C ASP A 266 -16.52 20.28 7.07
N GLY A 267 -16.42 19.69 5.86
CA GLY A 267 -15.17 19.37 5.17
C GLY A 267 -14.56 18.03 5.58
N THR A 268 -15.19 17.24 6.45
CA THR A 268 -14.72 15.91 6.81
C THR A 268 -15.00 14.89 5.70
N ILE A 269 -14.18 13.81 5.61
CA ILE A 269 -14.42 12.75 4.62
C ILE A 269 -15.69 11.99 4.97
N SER A 270 -16.60 11.86 4.01
CA SER A 270 -17.82 11.03 4.12
C SER A 270 -17.72 9.71 3.33
N GLY A 271 -16.65 9.52 2.54
CA GLY A 271 -16.46 8.31 1.75
C GLY A 271 -15.72 8.53 0.45
N PHE A 272 -15.94 7.63 -0.50
CA PHE A 272 -15.40 7.68 -1.86
C PHE A 272 -16.52 7.55 -2.87
N ASP A 273 -16.51 8.36 -3.92
CA ASP A 273 -17.45 8.27 -5.05
C ASP A 273 -16.72 7.89 -6.33
N PHE A 274 -17.39 7.11 -7.18
CA PHE A 274 -16.86 6.77 -8.49
C PHE A 274 -18.01 6.57 -9.48
N LYS A 275 -17.97 7.30 -10.58
CA LYS A 275 -18.91 7.20 -11.68
C LYS A 275 -18.23 6.55 -12.88
N ALA A 276 -18.63 5.33 -13.17
CA ALA A 276 -18.01 4.53 -14.22
C ALA A 276 -18.16 5.17 -15.62
N GLU A 277 -19.22 5.94 -15.85
CA GLU A 277 -19.44 6.68 -17.11
C GLU A 277 -18.40 7.79 -17.35
N ASP A 278 -17.85 8.36 -16.28
CA ASP A 278 -16.83 9.42 -16.32
C ASP A 278 -15.40 8.86 -16.25
N ALA A 279 -15.25 7.53 -16.14
CA ALA A 279 -13.96 6.87 -16.00
C ALA A 279 -13.03 7.20 -17.18
N GLY A 280 -11.74 7.33 -16.91
CA GLY A 280 -10.77 7.66 -17.95
C GLY A 280 -9.33 7.70 -17.45
N VAL A 281 -8.47 8.37 -18.20
CA VAL A 281 -7.05 8.46 -17.90
C VAL A 281 -6.78 9.56 -16.87
N ALA A 282 -6.35 9.16 -15.67
CA ALA A 282 -5.99 10.04 -14.56
C ALA A 282 -4.50 10.43 -14.55
N GLY A 283 -3.68 9.85 -15.43
CA GLY A 283 -2.25 10.16 -15.55
C GLY A 283 -1.68 9.69 -16.88
N LEU A 284 -0.59 10.32 -17.32
CA LEU A 284 0.14 9.93 -18.52
C LEU A 284 1.61 9.75 -18.20
N GLY A 285 2.24 8.76 -18.80
CA GLY A 285 3.61 8.45 -18.55
C GLY A 285 4.31 7.71 -19.68
N PHE A 286 5.57 7.45 -19.43
CA PHE A 286 6.46 6.78 -20.36
C PHE A 286 7.39 5.85 -19.57
N GLY A 287 7.72 4.72 -20.16
CA GLY A 287 8.68 3.78 -19.59
C GLY A 287 9.58 3.14 -20.64
N ILE A 288 10.73 2.66 -20.19
CA ILE A 288 11.70 1.93 -21.01
C ILE A 288 12.15 0.68 -20.26
N ASP A 289 12.25 -0.42 -20.98
CA ASP A 289 12.95 -1.61 -20.53
C ASP A 289 14.15 -1.86 -21.43
N LEU A 290 15.26 -2.25 -20.86
CA LEU A 290 16.48 -2.62 -21.57
C LEU A 290 16.94 -3.99 -21.09
N GLY A 291 17.46 -4.80 -21.99
CA GLY A 291 17.93 -6.13 -21.66
C GLY A 291 19.00 -6.66 -22.59
N ALA A 292 19.81 -7.53 -22.04
CA ALA A 292 20.86 -8.23 -22.77
C ALA A 292 20.96 -9.68 -22.30
N SER A 293 21.34 -10.56 -23.22
CA SER A 293 21.59 -11.98 -22.97
C SER A 293 22.86 -12.38 -23.69
N TYR A 294 23.81 -13.00 -22.97
CA TYR A 294 25.10 -13.43 -23.49
C TYR A 294 25.32 -14.91 -23.27
N LYS A 295 25.51 -15.66 -24.34
CA LYS A 295 25.82 -17.08 -24.31
C LYS A 295 27.33 -17.27 -24.05
N VAL A 296 27.68 -17.53 -22.81
CA VAL A 296 29.09 -17.74 -22.39
C VAL A 296 29.62 -19.07 -22.92
N LEU A 297 28.84 -20.14 -22.71
CA LEU A 297 29.06 -21.49 -23.19
C LEU A 297 27.79 -22.01 -23.84
N ASP A 298 27.86 -23.18 -24.48
CA ASP A 298 26.66 -23.77 -25.11
C ASP A 298 25.55 -24.07 -24.11
N ASN A 299 25.90 -24.34 -22.86
CA ASN A 299 24.99 -24.62 -21.75
C ASN A 299 24.93 -23.52 -20.70
N LEU A 300 25.58 -22.36 -20.92
CA LEU A 300 25.60 -21.27 -19.96
C LEU A 300 25.27 -19.92 -20.64
N THR A 301 24.15 -19.33 -20.26
CA THR A 301 23.76 -17.99 -20.66
C THR A 301 23.67 -17.08 -19.44
N VAL A 302 24.28 -15.90 -19.53
CA VAL A 302 24.18 -14.84 -18.54
C VAL A 302 23.35 -13.71 -19.14
N SER A 303 22.46 -13.13 -18.36
CA SER A 303 21.63 -12.05 -18.84
C SER A 303 21.40 -10.99 -17.76
N ALA A 304 21.13 -9.77 -18.22
CA ALA A 304 20.82 -8.63 -17.36
C ALA A 304 19.71 -7.79 -17.99
N ALA A 305 18.88 -7.18 -17.15
CA ALA A 305 17.85 -6.27 -17.59
C ALA A 305 17.68 -5.12 -16.60
N VAL A 306 17.27 -3.96 -17.12
CA VAL A 306 16.74 -2.84 -16.38
C VAL A 306 15.31 -2.64 -16.88
N LEU A 307 14.34 -2.75 -15.99
CA LEU A 307 12.91 -2.72 -16.32
C LEU A 307 12.24 -1.52 -15.67
N ASP A 308 11.14 -1.08 -16.26
CA ASP A 308 10.26 -0.06 -15.71
C ASP A 308 10.97 1.27 -15.38
N LEU A 309 12.00 1.61 -16.15
CA LEU A 309 12.63 2.92 -16.03
C LEU A 309 11.71 3.98 -16.66
N GLY A 310 10.95 4.66 -15.83
CA GLY A 310 9.95 5.60 -16.30
C GLY A 310 9.18 6.28 -15.19
N TYR A 311 8.09 6.96 -15.56
CA TYR A 311 7.22 7.66 -14.63
C TYR A 311 5.80 7.79 -15.18
N ILE A 312 4.86 8.05 -14.29
CA ILE A 312 3.50 8.50 -14.64
C ILE A 312 3.30 9.86 -13.96
N ASN A 313 2.98 10.87 -14.77
CA ASN A 313 2.55 12.17 -14.29
C ASN A 313 1.03 12.11 -14.03
N TRP A 314 0.65 12.09 -12.76
CA TRP A 314 -0.73 12.05 -12.32
C TRP A 314 -1.34 13.44 -12.37
N LYS A 315 -2.59 13.54 -12.84
CA LYS A 315 -3.27 14.83 -13.02
C LYS A 315 -3.77 15.38 -11.68
N GLY A 316 -3.30 16.55 -11.29
CA GLY A 316 -3.78 17.24 -10.09
C GLY A 316 -5.28 17.55 -10.15
N SER A 317 -5.84 17.85 -11.33
CA SER A 317 -7.28 18.08 -11.52
C SER A 317 -8.17 16.84 -11.24
N GLU A 318 -7.59 15.65 -11.20
CA GLU A 318 -8.28 14.38 -10.90
C GLU A 318 -7.88 13.87 -9.50
N THR A 319 -7.22 14.72 -8.70
CA THR A 319 -6.74 14.35 -7.36
C THR A 319 -7.62 15.03 -6.31
N THR A 320 -8.10 14.23 -5.37
CA THR A 320 -8.72 14.71 -4.13
C THR A 320 -7.86 14.29 -2.95
N MET A 321 -7.75 15.15 -1.95
CA MET A 321 -6.88 14.93 -0.81
C MET A 321 -7.52 15.45 0.47
N ALA A 322 -7.30 14.73 1.57
CA ALA A 322 -7.65 15.15 2.89
C ALA A 322 -6.48 14.94 3.85
N THR A 323 -6.31 15.87 4.77
CA THR A 323 -5.21 15.87 5.74
C THR A 323 -5.73 16.16 7.14
N ILE A 324 -5.04 15.63 8.13
CA ILE A 324 -5.13 16.05 9.51
C ILE A 324 -3.72 16.33 10.03
N ASN A 325 -3.56 17.44 10.70
CA ASN A 325 -2.38 17.74 11.51
C ASN A 325 -2.88 18.50 12.74
N ALA A 326 -3.21 17.76 13.80
CA ALA A 326 -3.82 18.28 14.99
C ALA A 326 -3.26 17.63 16.25
N THR A 327 -3.23 18.41 17.32
CA THR A 327 -3.05 17.93 18.69
C THR A 327 -4.13 18.56 19.51
N GLU A 328 -4.96 17.74 20.13
CA GLU A 328 -6.08 18.20 20.95
C GLU A 328 -5.97 17.64 22.36
N THR A 329 -6.47 18.38 23.32
CA THR A 329 -6.53 17.99 24.71
C THR A 329 -7.96 18.25 25.20
N GLU A 330 -8.61 17.23 25.73
CA GLU A 330 -9.95 17.31 26.30
C GLU A 330 -9.83 17.05 27.80
N ASP A 331 -10.32 17.99 28.60
CA ASP A 331 -10.42 17.82 30.04
C ASP A 331 -11.66 16.96 30.36
N ILE A 332 -11.44 15.92 31.16
CA ILE A 332 -12.51 15.05 31.65
C ILE A 332 -12.96 15.59 32.99
N THR A 333 -14.21 15.98 33.07
CA THR A 333 -14.87 16.40 34.32
C THR A 333 -16.02 15.46 34.65
N ALA A 334 -16.52 15.51 35.88
CA ALA A 334 -17.69 14.72 36.24
C ALA A 334 -18.90 15.04 35.35
N GLY A 335 -19.04 16.30 34.91
CA GLY A 335 -20.17 16.75 34.09
C GLY A 335 -20.15 16.28 32.64
N ASN A 336 -18.95 16.08 32.03
CA ASN A 336 -18.83 15.62 30.65
C ASN A 336 -18.40 14.16 30.51
N TYR A 337 -18.23 13.44 31.64
CA TYR A 337 -17.69 12.08 31.62
C TYR A 337 -18.49 11.13 30.73
N GLN A 338 -19.83 11.22 30.76
CA GLN A 338 -20.67 10.36 29.93
C GLN A 338 -20.41 10.56 28.45
N GLU A 339 -20.34 11.81 28.01
CA GLU A 339 -20.04 12.14 26.61
C GLU A 339 -18.66 11.58 26.20
N ILE A 340 -17.65 11.75 27.05
CA ILE A 340 -16.30 11.21 26.83
C ILE A 340 -16.33 9.69 26.81
N ALA A 341 -17.02 9.04 27.76
CA ALA A 341 -17.13 7.59 27.81
C ALA A 341 -17.82 7.03 26.55
N ASP A 342 -18.90 7.64 26.11
CA ASP A 342 -19.62 7.23 24.90
C ASP A 342 -18.75 7.45 23.65
N LYS A 343 -18.04 8.58 23.57
CA LYS A 343 -17.13 8.90 22.46
C LYS A 343 -16.02 7.86 22.28
N TYR A 344 -15.48 7.32 23.36
CA TYR A 344 -14.37 6.39 23.33
C TYR A 344 -14.74 4.93 23.62
N SER A 345 -16.01 4.61 23.89
CA SER A 345 -16.47 3.23 24.17
C SER A 345 -16.56 2.33 22.95
N SER A 346 -16.43 2.87 21.75
CA SER A 346 -16.43 2.10 20.50
C SER A 346 -15.15 2.39 19.72
N THR A 347 -14.80 1.46 18.83
CA THR A 347 -13.70 1.67 17.87
C THR A 347 -14.00 2.77 16.84
N ASP A 348 -15.20 3.33 16.89
CA ASP A 348 -15.64 4.39 15.96
C ASP A 348 -14.82 5.67 16.09
N PHE A 349 -14.11 5.89 17.20
CA PHE A 349 -13.16 7.01 17.29
C PHE A 349 -11.98 6.87 16.32
N LEU A 350 -11.71 5.66 15.81
CA LEU A 350 -10.73 5.40 14.74
C LEU A 350 -11.34 5.55 13.32
N ASN A 351 -12.65 5.74 13.20
CA ASN A 351 -13.27 5.98 11.90
C ASN A 351 -12.79 7.31 11.31
N MET A 352 -12.61 7.34 10.00
CA MET A 352 -12.12 8.53 9.28
C MET A 352 -12.97 9.77 9.53
N ASP A 353 -14.28 9.59 9.77
CA ASP A 353 -15.22 10.68 10.09
C ASP A 353 -14.84 11.44 11.38
N ARG A 354 -14.19 10.76 12.32
CA ARG A 354 -13.75 11.35 13.60
C ARG A 354 -12.33 11.91 13.57
N PHE A 355 -11.51 11.47 12.60
CA PHE A 355 -10.16 12.03 12.43
C PHE A 355 -10.15 13.45 11.86
N ASN A 356 -11.33 14.05 11.59
CA ASN A 356 -11.43 15.40 11.02
C ASN A 356 -10.46 15.61 9.84
N LEU A 357 -10.23 14.56 9.04
CA LEU A 357 -9.50 14.69 7.80
C LEU A 357 -10.28 15.66 6.91
N LYS A 358 -9.76 16.86 6.77
CA LYS A 358 -10.40 17.92 5.99
C LYS A 358 -9.83 17.98 4.59
N GLU A 359 -10.68 18.39 3.67
CA GLU A 359 -10.24 18.73 2.32
C GLU A 359 -9.07 19.72 2.42
N ASP A 360 -7.93 19.36 1.86
CA ASP A 360 -6.82 20.27 1.76
C ASP A 360 -7.14 21.27 0.64
N GLY A 361 -7.23 22.52 1.01
CA GLY A 361 -7.51 23.56 0.04
C GLY A 361 -6.48 23.50 -1.07
N GLN A 362 -6.95 23.27 -2.29
CA GLN A 362 -6.14 23.12 -3.48
C GLN A 362 -5.08 24.22 -3.54
N SER A 363 -3.82 23.82 -3.44
CA SER A 363 -2.68 24.65 -3.79
C SER A 363 -2.25 24.37 -5.22
#